data_5ead5c5f8f6242827fa931d66d0f29d4
#
_entry.id   5ead5c5f8f6242827fa931d66d0f29d4
#
_cell.length_a   1.000
_cell.length_b   1.000
_cell.length_c   1.000
_cell.angle_alpha   90.00
_cell.angle_beta   90.00
_cell.angle_gamma   90.00
#
_symmetry.space_group_name_H-M   'P 1'
#
loop_
_entity.id
_entity.type
_entity.pdbx_description
1 polymer ?
#
loop_
_entity_poly.entity_id
_entity_poly.type
_entity_poly.pdbx_seq_one_letter_code
_entity_poly.pdbx_strand_id
1 'polypeptide(L)'
;MLYLVLLLVATVATYYPVRNHPFLHFDDSKYVTANPRVQGGLSWSTVEWAFTTYYASNWHPLTWLSHALDCQMFGMDAAGPHEVNLLLHVVNVLLLFWVLERATGMVGRSAMAAGLFALHPMNVETVAWVAERKNLLSMLFLLLALAAYRWYAKKPGAGRYVLVAFLFVLGLMAKPQVITLPFLLLLWDYWPLQRMTLRARTEGRQEAAALYPARSFVQLVVEKLPLLGLSTISAVLTVKAQQAGSAVQSLIKFPFGLRLANAIVAYARYIAKAFWPAPLSPLYPFLRAAPAVWQLLASLALLLGISGLVIAGRRYRYLTVGWLWFLGTLVPMIGLVQVGVQAMADRYAYLSFIGLFVMFCWGVAELAETRQVSPAWVTGFSVGLLLVLAIVTRHQLEYWSDEASLWTHAIQTTSDNYVAEDNLGTTLMERHEMDQAIVHFRRATEIEPHNGLSELNTGVWEERNHHWPEAIAAYKAGIAEIEEVDVLARAYSNLGYVYNYAGDEADAGDSFQQALRLAPDTEQALIGLGVLSQKSGDVANAIQRYSQANQIRPTALGYLLLARALHRSGRSEDAEAALQRARSMPGFPETQHVADGLVGR
;
A
#
# COMPACT_ATOMS: atom_id res chain seq x y z
N MET A 1 16.44 -13.71 27.48
CA MET A 1 17.09 -14.29 26.29
C MET A 1 16.21 -15.33 25.61
N LEU A 2 15.68 -16.33 26.30
CA LEU A 2 14.81 -17.38 25.70
C LEU A 2 13.66 -16.84 24.85
N TYR A 3 12.86 -15.89 25.35
CA TYR A 3 11.72 -15.32 24.62
C TYR A 3 12.13 -14.61 23.31
N LEU A 4 13.28 -13.93 23.28
CA LEU A 4 13.79 -13.30 22.04
C LEU A 4 14.10 -14.36 20.97
N VAL A 5 14.73 -15.47 21.37
CA VAL A 5 15.04 -16.58 20.45
C VAL A 5 13.75 -17.24 19.96
N LEU A 6 12.79 -17.50 20.84
CA LEU A 6 11.50 -18.10 20.46
C LEU A 6 10.71 -17.21 19.49
N LEU A 7 10.64 -15.89 19.77
CA LEU A 7 9.98 -14.92 18.88
C LEU A 7 10.67 -14.87 17.51
N LEU A 8 12.00 -14.79 17.49
CA LEU A 8 12.79 -14.81 16.26
C LEU A 8 12.49 -16.07 15.44
N VAL A 9 12.65 -17.24 16.05
CA VAL A 9 12.48 -18.53 15.35
C VAL A 9 11.04 -18.70 14.85
N ALA A 10 10.04 -18.40 15.69
CA ALA A 10 8.64 -18.52 15.30
C ALA A 10 8.29 -17.58 14.14
N THR A 11 8.75 -16.32 14.18
CA THR A 11 8.49 -15.35 13.10
C THR A 11 9.15 -15.78 11.80
N VAL A 12 10.45 -16.12 11.84
CA VAL A 12 11.18 -16.55 10.64
C VAL A 12 10.56 -17.84 10.07
N ALA A 13 10.30 -18.85 10.89
CA ALA A 13 9.73 -20.12 10.43
C ALA A 13 8.37 -19.94 9.75
N THR A 14 7.54 -19.02 10.27
CA THR A 14 6.20 -18.76 9.71
C THR A 14 6.28 -18.02 8.37
N TYR A 15 7.12 -17.00 8.24
CA TYR A 15 7.16 -16.13 7.06
C TYR A 15 8.25 -16.48 6.04
N TYR A 16 9.18 -17.38 6.33
CA TYR A 16 10.31 -17.70 5.46
C TYR A 16 9.97 -17.97 3.99
N PRO A 17 8.82 -18.61 3.64
CA PRO A 17 8.48 -18.83 2.24
C PRO A 17 8.26 -17.59 1.40
N VAL A 18 8.01 -16.45 2.03
CA VAL A 18 7.80 -15.18 1.30
C VAL A 18 8.95 -14.85 0.34
N ARG A 19 10.16 -15.34 0.64
CA ARG A 19 11.35 -15.18 -0.23
C ARG A 19 11.18 -15.75 -1.64
N ASN A 20 10.26 -16.70 -1.80
CA ASN A 20 9.99 -17.35 -3.09
C ASN A 20 8.83 -16.70 -3.84
N HIS A 21 8.21 -15.67 -3.29
CA HIS A 21 7.12 -14.96 -3.94
C HIS A 21 7.66 -13.99 -5.00
N PRO A 22 6.98 -13.82 -6.14
CA PRO A 22 7.32 -12.81 -7.13
C PRO A 22 6.91 -11.40 -6.66
N PHE A 23 7.33 -10.38 -7.39
CA PHE A 23 6.69 -9.07 -7.29
C PHE A 23 5.25 -9.17 -7.77
N LEU A 24 4.35 -8.41 -7.13
CA LEU A 24 2.95 -8.31 -7.50
C LEU A 24 2.73 -7.00 -8.28
N HIS A 25 2.01 -7.04 -9.41
CA HIS A 25 1.75 -5.84 -10.22
C HIS A 25 0.84 -4.83 -9.51
N PHE A 26 0.18 -5.24 -8.44
CA PHE A 26 -0.76 -4.41 -7.67
C PHE A 26 -0.19 -3.01 -7.35
N ASP A 27 0.96 -2.91 -6.65
CA ASP A 27 1.70 -1.66 -6.48
C ASP A 27 3.21 -1.85 -6.71
N ASP A 28 3.74 -3.09 -6.67
CA ASP A 28 5.19 -3.32 -6.76
C ASP A 28 5.74 -2.84 -8.10
N SER A 29 4.89 -2.76 -9.14
CA SER A 29 5.25 -2.16 -10.41
C SER A 29 5.61 -0.68 -10.26
N LYS A 30 4.77 0.10 -9.58
CA LYS A 30 5.01 1.53 -9.34
C LYS A 30 6.18 1.75 -8.37
N TYR A 31 6.34 0.84 -7.40
CA TYR A 31 7.37 0.99 -6.36
C TYR A 31 8.75 0.48 -6.81
N VAL A 32 8.81 -0.57 -7.67
CA VAL A 32 10.06 -1.25 -8.02
C VAL A 32 10.15 -1.53 -9.52
N THR A 33 9.28 -2.43 -10.08
CA THR A 33 9.53 -3.07 -11.37
C THR A 33 9.31 -2.19 -12.60
N ALA A 34 8.55 -1.10 -12.49
CA ALA A 34 8.34 -0.11 -13.55
C ALA A 34 8.84 1.29 -13.14
N ASN A 35 9.71 1.41 -12.11
CA ASN A 35 10.22 2.68 -11.63
C ASN A 35 11.73 2.85 -11.94
N PRO A 36 12.11 3.50 -13.05
CA PRO A 36 13.51 3.64 -13.44
C PRO A 36 14.38 4.40 -12.41
N ARG A 37 13.75 5.29 -11.62
CA ARG A 37 14.47 6.05 -10.58
C ARG A 37 14.91 5.14 -9.43
N VAL A 38 14.05 4.20 -9.04
CA VAL A 38 14.33 3.21 -8.00
C VAL A 38 15.30 2.15 -8.53
N GLN A 39 15.09 1.65 -9.74
CA GLN A 39 15.96 0.66 -10.38
C GLN A 39 17.41 1.15 -10.58
N GLY A 40 17.60 2.46 -10.76
CA GLY A 40 18.92 3.08 -10.84
C GLY A 40 19.74 3.01 -9.56
N GLY A 41 19.19 2.50 -8.46
CA GLY A 41 19.87 2.39 -7.17
C GLY A 41 20.03 3.74 -6.46
N LEU A 42 20.84 3.75 -5.41
CA LEU A 42 21.16 4.96 -4.63
C LEU A 42 22.14 5.85 -5.40
N SER A 43 21.65 7.01 -5.80
CA SER A 43 22.42 8.09 -6.39
C SER A 43 21.96 9.43 -5.82
N TRP A 44 22.72 10.50 -6.01
CA TRP A 44 22.30 11.84 -5.58
C TRP A 44 20.98 12.26 -6.25
N SER A 45 20.83 11.94 -7.53
CA SER A 45 19.60 12.22 -8.28
C SER A 45 18.40 11.41 -7.74
N THR A 46 18.61 10.17 -7.29
CA THR A 46 17.57 9.36 -6.63
C THR A 46 17.18 9.97 -5.30
N VAL A 47 18.14 10.45 -4.50
CA VAL A 47 17.87 11.15 -3.23
C VAL A 47 17.05 12.41 -3.47
N GLU A 48 17.49 13.28 -4.39
CA GLU A 48 16.77 14.52 -4.74
C GLU A 48 15.32 14.19 -5.19
N TRP A 49 15.16 13.24 -6.10
CA TRP A 49 13.86 12.80 -6.56
C TRP A 49 12.98 12.29 -5.40
N ALA A 50 13.51 11.43 -4.52
CA ALA A 50 12.76 10.86 -3.41
C ALA A 50 12.18 11.92 -2.46
N PHE A 51 12.91 13.03 -2.24
CA PHE A 51 12.47 14.12 -1.38
C PHE A 51 11.54 15.13 -2.05
N THR A 52 11.54 15.20 -3.39
CA THR A 52 10.77 16.21 -4.16
C THR A 52 9.55 15.63 -4.87
N THR A 53 9.45 14.30 -4.99
CA THR A 53 8.37 13.64 -5.75
C THR A 53 7.11 13.42 -4.92
N TYR A 54 5.97 13.42 -5.63
CA TYR A 54 4.68 12.90 -5.15
C TYR A 54 4.26 11.64 -5.94
N TYR A 55 5.22 10.93 -6.51
CA TYR A 55 4.96 9.71 -7.27
C TYR A 55 4.14 8.69 -6.47
N ALA A 56 3.25 7.97 -7.16
CA ALA A 56 2.26 7.07 -6.55
C ALA A 56 1.39 7.76 -5.47
N SER A 57 1.11 9.07 -5.63
CA SER A 57 0.28 9.88 -4.71
C SER A 57 0.81 9.94 -3.28
N ASN A 58 2.11 9.76 -3.07
CA ASN A 58 2.70 9.67 -1.74
C ASN A 58 4.00 10.47 -1.63
N TRP A 59 4.25 11.03 -0.42
CA TRP A 59 5.54 11.58 -0.04
C TRP A 59 6.15 10.71 1.07
N HIS A 60 7.00 9.77 0.69
CA HIS A 60 7.67 8.86 1.62
C HIS A 60 9.12 8.55 1.18
N PRO A 61 10.01 9.56 1.27
CA PRO A 61 11.37 9.48 0.74
C PRO A 61 12.17 8.30 1.27
N LEU A 62 12.05 7.91 2.55
CA LEU A 62 12.79 6.77 3.09
C LEU A 62 12.37 5.44 2.49
N THR A 63 11.10 5.30 2.13
CA THR A 63 10.62 4.09 1.45
C THR A 63 11.21 3.98 0.05
N TRP A 64 11.23 5.09 -0.71
CA TRP A 64 11.88 5.13 -2.03
C TRP A 64 13.36 4.77 -1.95
N LEU A 65 14.09 5.37 -1.00
CA LEU A 65 15.52 5.08 -0.81
C LEU A 65 15.76 3.63 -0.37
N SER A 66 14.87 3.04 0.44
CA SER A 66 14.95 1.64 0.83
C SER A 66 14.79 0.71 -0.37
N HIS A 67 13.82 0.96 -1.27
CA HIS A 67 13.66 0.16 -2.49
C HIS A 67 14.82 0.39 -3.50
N ALA A 68 15.33 1.62 -3.61
CA ALA A 68 16.51 1.89 -4.43
C ALA A 68 17.75 1.14 -3.92
N LEU A 69 17.91 1.02 -2.60
CA LEU A 69 18.96 0.21 -1.99
C LEU A 69 18.76 -1.29 -2.31
N ASP A 70 17.53 -1.79 -2.24
CA ASP A 70 17.22 -3.18 -2.62
C ASP A 70 17.61 -3.45 -4.08
N CYS A 71 17.22 -2.58 -5.02
CA CYS A 71 17.58 -2.71 -6.42
C CYS A 71 19.12 -2.68 -6.63
N GLN A 72 19.83 -1.86 -5.87
CA GLN A 72 21.31 -1.82 -5.93
C GLN A 72 21.95 -3.10 -5.40
N MET A 73 21.37 -3.72 -4.37
CA MET A 73 21.95 -4.91 -3.71
C MET A 73 21.56 -6.21 -4.40
N PHE A 74 20.31 -6.31 -4.86
CA PHE A 74 19.70 -7.56 -5.33
C PHE A 74 19.29 -7.50 -6.81
N GLY A 75 19.44 -6.34 -7.48
CA GLY A 75 18.90 -6.15 -8.82
C GLY A 75 17.38 -6.24 -8.83
N MET A 76 16.85 -7.04 -9.75
CA MET A 76 15.41 -7.29 -9.91
C MET A 76 14.96 -8.63 -9.32
N ASP A 77 15.79 -9.27 -8.48
CA ASP A 77 15.39 -10.49 -7.76
C ASP A 77 14.42 -10.14 -6.62
N ALA A 78 13.19 -10.65 -6.70
CA ALA A 78 12.16 -10.40 -5.71
C ALA A 78 12.50 -10.97 -4.33
N ALA A 79 13.32 -12.01 -4.25
CA ALA A 79 13.72 -12.64 -2.98
C ALA A 79 14.35 -11.64 -2.01
N GLY A 80 15.25 -10.76 -2.51
CA GLY A 80 15.93 -9.76 -1.68
C GLY A 80 14.96 -8.81 -0.97
N PRO A 81 14.10 -8.08 -1.67
CA PRO A 81 13.09 -7.21 -1.07
C PRO A 81 12.16 -7.91 -0.07
N HIS A 82 11.75 -9.15 -0.35
CA HIS A 82 10.94 -9.95 0.58
C HIS A 82 11.71 -10.32 1.85
N GLU A 83 12.98 -10.72 1.73
CA GLU A 83 13.84 -10.99 2.89
C GLU A 83 14.07 -9.75 3.75
N VAL A 84 14.22 -8.56 3.15
CA VAL A 84 14.32 -7.29 3.88
C VAL A 84 13.00 -6.96 4.60
N ASN A 85 11.82 -7.21 3.99
CA ASN A 85 10.54 -7.06 4.68
C ASN A 85 10.44 -8.00 5.89
N LEU A 86 10.80 -9.26 5.72
CA LEU A 86 10.83 -10.24 6.81
C LEU A 86 11.78 -9.82 7.94
N LEU A 87 12.99 -9.38 7.59
CA LEU A 87 13.97 -8.86 8.57
C LEU A 87 13.40 -7.69 9.36
N LEU A 88 12.80 -6.72 8.69
CA LEU A 88 12.17 -5.56 9.35
C LEU A 88 11.02 -5.99 10.27
N HIS A 89 10.20 -6.97 9.85
CA HIS A 89 9.15 -7.51 10.71
C HIS A 89 9.72 -8.18 11.96
N VAL A 90 10.74 -9.02 11.82
CA VAL A 90 11.45 -9.64 12.95
C VAL A 90 12.00 -8.58 13.90
N VAL A 91 12.68 -7.56 13.37
CA VAL A 91 13.23 -6.46 14.20
C VAL A 91 12.10 -5.74 14.94
N ASN A 92 10.97 -5.46 14.28
CA ASN A 92 9.80 -4.84 14.90
C ASN A 92 9.21 -5.69 16.02
N VAL A 93 9.11 -7.01 15.84
CA VAL A 93 8.65 -7.96 16.87
C VAL A 93 9.56 -7.94 18.11
N LEU A 94 10.87 -8.02 17.88
CA LEU A 94 11.86 -8.02 18.97
C LEU A 94 11.91 -6.66 19.70
N LEU A 95 11.80 -5.56 18.96
CA LEU A 95 11.70 -4.21 19.52
C LEU A 95 10.41 -4.02 20.31
N LEU A 96 9.27 -4.49 19.81
CA LEU A 96 7.99 -4.41 20.51
C LEU A 96 8.07 -5.16 21.85
N PHE A 97 8.58 -6.39 21.84
CA PHE A 97 8.83 -7.13 23.08
C PHE A 97 9.70 -6.35 24.04
N TRP A 98 10.85 -5.86 23.57
CA TRP A 98 11.82 -5.14 24.39
C TRP A 98 11.24 -3.83 24.96
N VAL A 99 10.52 -3.06 24.14
CA VAL A 99 9.90 -1.80 24.57
C VAL A 99 8.84 -2.04 25.65
N LEU A 100 7.96 -3.03 25.46
CA LEU A 100 6.92 -3.39 26.42
C LEU A 100 7.54 -3.93 27.72
N GLU A 101 8.48 -4.85 27.62
CA GLU A 101 9.18 -5.42 28.79
C GLU A 101 9.87 -4.33 29.61
N ARG A 102 10.65 -3.46 28.95
CA ARG A 102 11.37 -2.37 29.62
C ARG A 102 10.46 -1.31 30.22
N ALA A 103 9.27 -1.11 29.67
CA ALA A 103 8.34 -0.12 30.17
C ALA A 103 7.46 -0.66 31.32
N THR A 104 7.12 -1.95 31.30
CA THR A 104 6.17 -2.56 32.25
C THR A 104 6.83 -3.47 33.28
N GLY A 105 8.02 -4.02 33.00
CA GLY A 105 8.67 -5.06 33.82
C GLY A 105 8.01 -6.45 33.67
N MET A 106 7.01 -6.63 32.81
CA MET A 106 6.18 -7.84 32.71
C MET A 106 6.59 -8.70 31.50
N VAL A 107 7.64 -9.53 31.68
CA VAL A 107 8.27 -10.33 30.62
C VAL A 107 7.25 -11.22 29.88
N GLY A 108 6.47 -12.04 30.58
CA GLY A 108 5.52 -13.01 29.96
C GLY A 108 4.41 -12.31 29.18
N ARG A 109 3.80 -11.27 29.76
CA ARG A 109 2.74 -10.47 29.10
C ARG A 109 3.27 -9.77 27.85
N SER A 110 4.50 -9.23 27.92
CA SER A 110 5.17 -8.56 26.79
C SER A 110 5.55 -9.56 25.69
N ALA A 111 6.02 -10.75 26.07
CA ALA A 111 6.34 -11.81 25.11
C ALA A 111 5.07 -12.31 24.37
N MET A 112 3.97 -12.47 25.10
CA MET A 112 2.69 -12.87 24.48
C MET A 112 2.16 -11.79 23.54
N ALA A 113 2.18 -10.51 23.91
CA ALA A 113 1.75 -9.42 23.06
C ALA A 113 2.62 -9.32 21.79
N ALA A 114 3.94 -9.48 21.92
CA ALA A 114 4.85 -9.53 20.76
C ALA A 114 4.65 -10.79 19.92
N GLY A 115 4.31 -11.93 20.53
CA GLY A 115 3.97 -13.17 19.81
C GLY A 115 2.68 -13.06 19.00
N LEU A 116 1.64 -12.44 19.58
CA LEU A 116 0.42 -12.12 18.84
C LEU A 116 0.72 -11.19 17.66
N PHE A 117 1.49 -10.14 17.88
CA PHE A 117 1.92 -9.24 16.81
C PHE A 117 2.76 -9.96 15.75
N ALA A 118 3.65 -10.88 16.14
CA ALA A 118 4.49 -11.63 15.21
C ALA A 118 3.69 -12.54 14.29
N LEU A 119 2.69 -13.25 14.85
CA LEU A 119 2.05 -14.40 14.20
C LEU A 119 0.59 -14.16 13.83
N HIS A 120 0.09 -12.92 13.94
CA HIS A 120 -1.30 -12.65 13.58
C HIS A 120 -1.48 -12.57 12.06
N PRO A 121 -2.45 -13.30 11.46
CA PRO A 121 -2.66 -13.34 10.00
C PRO A 121 -2.91 -11.99 9.34
N MET A 122 -3.47 -11.01 10.06
CA MET A 122 -3.64 -9.64 9.58
C MET A 122 -2.32 -8.94 9.18
N ASN A 123 -1.17 -9.47 9.61
CA ASN A 123 0.14 -8.90 9.28
C ASN A 123 0.74 -9.47 8.00
N VAL A 124 0.10 -10.47 7.39
CA VAL A 124 0.59 -11.10 6.14
C VAL A 124 0.68 -10.07 5.02
N GLU A 125 -0.36 -9.27 4.81
CA GLU A 125 -0.34 -8.21 3.81
C GLU A 125 0.86 -7.26 3.98
N THR A 126 1.17 -6.85 5.22
CA THR A 126 2.28 -5.95 5.50
C THR A 126 3.66 -6.58 5.25
N VAL A 127 3.80 -7.90 5.45
CA VAL A 127 5.10 -8.60 5.33
C VAL A 127 5.32 -9.14 3.93
N ALA A 128 4.27 -9.75 3.34
CA ALA A 128 4.35 -10.41 2.04
C ALA A 128 4.36 -9.43 0.87
N TRP A 129 3.73 -8.27 1.00
CA TRP A 129 3.68 -7.28 -0.06
C TRP A 129 4.89 -6.35 -0.02
N VAL A 130 5.72 -6.35 -1.08
CA VAL A 130 6.96 -5.56 -1.12
C VAL A 130 6.69 -4.07 -0.96
N ALA A 131 5.66 -3.53 -1.62
CA ALA A 131 5.28 -2.12 -1.53
C ALA A 131 4.86 -1.68 -0.11
N GLU A 132 4.51 -2.60 0.81
CA GLU A 132 4.21 -2.28 2.21
C GLU A 132 5.47 -2.16 3.10
N ARG A 133 6.67 -2.14 2.53
CA ARG A 133 7.92 -1.71 3.18
C ARG A 133 7.73 -0.46 4.02
N LYS A 134 6.92 0.48 3.52
CA LYS A 134 6.53 1.72 4.18
C LYS A 134 5.94 1.49 5.58
N ASN A 135 5.12 0.44 5.76
CA ASN A 135 4.56 0.09 7.08
C ASN A 135 5.64 -0.42 8.03
N LEU A 136 6.49 -1.31 7.55
CA LEU A 136 7.56 -1.92 8.35
C LEU A 136 8.58 -0.89 8.84
N LEU A 137 9.02 0.01 7.94
CA LEU A 137 9.94 1.10 8.27
C LEU A 137 9.32 2.10 9.25
N SER A 138 8.07 2.52 9.01
CA SER A 138 7.41 3.49 9.91
C SER A 138 7.21 2.92 11.30
N MET A 139 6.91 1.62 11.40
CA MET A 139 6.79 0.91 12.68
C MET A 139 8.13 0.79 13.39
N LEU A 140 9.22 0.49 12.68
CA LEU A 140 10.57 0.48 13.23
C LEU A 140 10.89 1.80 13.92
N PHE A 141 10.70 2.91 13.23
CA PHE A 141 11.01 4.23 13.78
C PHE A 141 10.04 4.64 14.89
N LEU A 142 8.78 4.23 14.84
CA LEU A 142 7.83 4.45 15.94
C LEU A 142 8.28 3.71 17.21
N LEU A 143 8.65 2.44 17.11
CA LEU A 143 9.13 1.67 18.28
C LEU A 143 10.45 2.23 18.84
N LEU A 144 11.37 2.65 17.97
CA LEU A 144 12.59 3.35 18.38
C LEU A 144 12.28 4.69 19.06
N ALA A 145 11.28 5.44 18.56
CA ALA A 145 10.83 6.70 19.17
C ALA A 145 10.21 6.46 20.57
N LEU A 146 9.42 5.39 20.75
CA LEU A 146 8.89 4.99 22.07
C LEU A 146 10.04 4.62 23.05
N ALA A 147 11.05 3.91 22.57
CA ALA A 147 12.24 3.58 23.35
C ALA A 147 13.04 4.83 23.75
N ALA A 148 13.29 5.72 22.79
CA ALA A 148 13.96 7.00 23.02
C ALA A 148 13.16 7.90 23.98
N TYR A 149 11.82 7.91 23.83
CA TYR A 149 10.94 8.66 24.71
C TYR A 149 10.97 8.14 26.14
N ARG A 150 11.01 6.82 26.36
CA ARG A 150 11.21 6.23 27.69
C ARG A 150 12.54 6.68 28.31
N TRP A 151 13.61 6.76 27.50
CA TRP A 151 14.91 7.28 27.95
C TRP A 151 14.85 8.77 28.29
N TYR A 152 14.18 9.58 27.47
CA TYR A 152 13.90 10.99 27.75
C TYR A 152 13.08 11.15 29.04
N ALA A 153 12.02 10.37 29.19
CA ALA A 153 11.13 10.45 30.34
C ALA A 153 11.83 10.20 31.70
N LYS A 154 12.87 9.35 31.72
CA LYS A 154 13.68 9.12 32.93
C LYS A 154 14.49 10.35 33.36
N LYS A 155 15.09 11.04 32.43
CA LYS A 155 15.91 12.23 32.66
C LYS A 155 15.70 13.19 31.49
N PRO A 156 14.69 14.08 31.55
CA PRO A 156 14.41 15.04 30.50
C PRO A 156 15.63 15.89 30.15
N GLY A 157 15.86 16.08 28.85
CA GLY A 157 16.95 16.88 28.31
C GLY A 157 16.80 17.08 26.79
N ALA A 158 17.26 18.22 26.29
CA ALA A 158 17.09 18.62 24.90
C ALA A 158 17.59 17.56 23.89
N GLY A 159 18.81 17.03 24.07
CA GLY A 159 19.37 16.03 23.15
C GLY A 159 18.55 14.75 23.07
N ARG A 160 17.99 14.28 24.21
CA ARG A 160 17.11 13.11 24.21
C ARG A 160 15.78 13.38 23.54
N TYR A 161 15.25 14.59 23.71
CA TYR A 161 14.02 15.01 23.02
C TYR A 161 14.22 15.14 21.50
N VAL A 162 15.35 15.72 21.08
CA VAL A 162 15.74 15.80 19.66
C VAL A 162 15.83 14.41 19.04
N LEU A 163 16.37 13.41 19.76
CA LEU A 163 16.39 12.03 19.27
C LEU A 163 14.95 11.48 19.05
N VAL A 164 14.02 11.75 19.99
CA VAL A 164 12.61 11.36 19.80
C VAL A 164 12.01 12.03 18.55
N ALA A 165 12.21 13.34 18.40
CA ALA A 165 11.72 14.09 17.24
C ALA A 165 12.36 13.61 15.93
N PHE A 166 13.66 13.33 15.93
CA PHE A 166 14.38 12.80 14.77
C PHE A 166 13.83 11.44 14.31
N LEU A 167 13.69 10.48 15.24
CA LEU A 167 13.13 9.17 14.94
C LEU A 167 11.66 9.28 14.46
N PHE A 168 10.91 10.21 15.03
CA PHE A 168 9.55 10.48 14.56
C PHE A 168 9.53 11.02 13.13
N VAL A 169 10.40 11.95 12.78
CA VAL A 169 10.55 12.47 11.40
C VAL A 169 10.89 11.33 10.44
N LEU A 170 11.82 10.45 10.80
CA LEU A 170 12.13 9.27 9.97
C LEU A 170 10.89 8.37 9.78
N GLY A 171 10.10 8.16 10.82
CA GLY A 171 8.85 7.42 10.72
C GLY A 171 7.84 8.08 9.78
N LEU A 172 7.67 9.41 9.86
CA LEU A 172 6.80 10.19 8.96
C LEU A 172 7.29 10.15 7.50
N MET A 173 8.62 10.14 7.29
CA MET A 173 9.24 10.02 5.96
C MET A 173 9.14 8.60 5.38
N ALA A 174 8.82 7.59 6.19
CA ALA A 174 8.52 6.23 5.73
C ALA A 174 7.03 6.05 5.41
N LYS A 175 6.14 6.40 6.35
CA LYS A 175 4.67 6.40 6.14
C LYS A 175 3.99 7.37 7.12
N PRO A 176 3.11 8.27 6.64
CA PRO A 176 2.44 9.26 7.50
C PRO A 176 1.50 8.65 8.56
N GLN A 177 1.19 7.37 8.54
CA GLN A 177 0.34 6.70 9.53
C GLN A 177 0.78 6.96 10.99
N VAL A 178 2.08 7.18 11.21
CA VAL A 178 2.64 7.44 12.53
C VAL A 178 2.41 8.88 13.06
N ILE A 179 1.67 9.73 12.36
CA ILE A 179 1.29 11.09 12.82
C ILE A 179 0.60 11.08 14.20
N THR A 180 0.09 9.93 14.61
CA THR A 180 -0.55 9.69 15.90
C THR A 180 0.44 9.55 17.05
N LEU A 181 1.76 9.51 16.81
CA LEU A 181 2.78 9.33 17.86
C LEU A 181 2.64 10.31 19.04
N PRO A 182 2.38 11.63 18.89
CA PRO A 182 2.22 12.52 20.03
C PRO A 182 1.10 12.08 20.99
N PHE A 183 -0.01 11.56 20.45
CA PHE A 183 -1.10 11.00 21.25
C PHE A 183 -0.70 9.69 21.91
N LEU A 184 0.02 8.82 21.19
CA LEU A 184 0.56 7.58 21.77
C LEU A 184 1.52 7.86 22.94
N LEU A 185 2.34 8.92 22.86
CA LEU A 185 3.21 9.33 23.95
C LEU A 185 2.44 9.83 25.17
N LEU A 186 1.30 10.50 24.99
CA LEU A 186 0.40 10.86 26.11
C LEU A 186 -0.20 9.61 26.76
N LEU A 187 -0.63 8.63 25.97
CA LEU A 187 -1.09 7.35 26.48
C LEU A 187 0.03 6.61 27.21
N TRP A 188 1.25 6.66 26.67
CA TRP A 188 2.44 6.06 27.27
C TRP A 188 2.81 6.70 28.60
N ASP A 189 2.63 8.02 28.74
CA ASP A 189 2.79 8.76 29.99
C ASP A 189 1.74 8.36 31.04
N TYR A 190 0.50 8.04 30.62
CA TYR A 190 -0.55 7.56 31.52
C TYR A 190 -0.29 6.13 32.00
N TRP A 191 0.06 5.25 31.07
CA TRP A 191 0.53 3.88 31.30
C TRP A 191 1.35 3.45 30.07
N PRO A 192 2.49 2.80 30.23
CA PRO A 192 3.06 2.22 31.48
C PRO A 192 3.94 3.18 32.31
N LEU A 193 4.35 4.35 31.79
CA LEU A 193 5.33 5.21 32.47
C LEU A 193 4.80 5.87 33.75
N GLN A 194 3.49 6.00 33.90
CA GLN A 194 2.82 6.58 35.08
C GLN A 194 3.33 7.99 35.45
N ARG A 195 3.72 8.80 34.47
CA ARG A 195 4.16 10.19 34.65
C ARG A 195 3.00 11.16 34.85
N MET A 196 1.79 10.81 34.38
CA MET A 196 0.62 11.68 34.39
C MET A 196 -0.03 11.73 35.77
N THR A 197 -0.08 12.91 36.40
CA THR A 197 -0.83 13.17 37.62
C THR A 197 -2.20 13.77 37.28
N LEU A 198 -3.29 13.08 37.64
CA LEU A 198 -4.67 13.53 37.40
C LEU A 198 -5.25 14.40 38.54
N ARG A 199 -4.57 14.47 39.70
CA ARG A 199 -4.93 15.32 40.84
C ARG A 199 -3.67 16.00 41.37
N ALA A 200 -3.79 17.25 41.84
CA ALA A 200 -2.78 17.89 42.66
C ALA A 200 -2.49 16.96 43.89
N ARG A 201 -1.30 16.41 43.96
CA ARG A 201 -0.90 15.60 45.11
C ARG A 201 -0.86 16.53 46.34
N THR A 202 -1.70 16.27 47.30
CA THR A 202 -1.52 16.82 48.65
C THR A 202 -0.12 16.45 49.13
N GLU A 203 0.67 17.46 49.45
CA GLU A 203 2.01 17.37 50.01
C GLU A 203 1.97 16.43 51.21
N GLY A 204 2.74 15.37 51.22
CA GLY A 204 2.88 14.51 52.42
C GLY A 204 3.19 13.03 52.21
N ARG A 205 3.17 12.49 50.99
CA ARG A 205 3.69 11.13 50.77
C ARG A 205 5.08 11.19 50.18
N GLN A 206 6.05 10.70 50.95
CA GLN A 206 7.42 10.54 50.52
C GLN A 206 7.53 10.02 49.09
N GLU A 207 8.23 10.76 48.23
CA GLU A 207 8.64 10.34 46.90
C GLU A 207 9.65 9.18 47.04
N ALA A 208 9.18 7.99 47.38
CA ALA A 208 9.96 6.79 47.17
C ALA A 208 10.16 6.65 45.66
N ALA A 209 11.33 7.06 45.17
CA ALA A 209 12.00 6.77 43.90
C ALA A 209 11.06 6.41 42.73
N ALA A 210 10.19 7.33 42.32
CA ALA A 210 9.48 7.16 41.07
C ALA A 210 10.49 7.18 39.91
N LEU A 211 10.56 6.12 39.13
CA LEU A 211 11.50 5.95 38.01
C LEU A 211 11.39 7.09 36.97
N TYR A 212 10.25 7.78 36.95
CA TYR A 212 9.94 8.86 36.04
C TYR A 212 9.38 10.08 36.81
N PRO A 213 9.84 11.32 36.51
CA PRO A 213 9.30 12.54 37.10
C PRO A 213 7.81 12.71 36.80
N ALA A 214 7.02 12.97 37.82
CA ALA A 214 5.59 13.26 37.69
C ALA A 214 5.36 14.61 36.99
N ARG A 215 4.38 14.68 36.10
CA ARG A 215 3.98 15.88 35.33
C ARG A 215 2.47 16.01 35.33
N SER A 216 1.98 17.26 35.32
CA SER A 216 0.56 17.50 35.09
C SER A 216 0.18 17.17 33.63
N PHE A 217 -1.10 16.90 33.37
CA PHE A 217 -1.60 16.67 32.01
C PHE A 217 -1.23 17.82 31.06
N VAL A 218 -1.39 19.07 31.50
CA VAL A 218 -1.06 20.25 30.69
C VAL A 218 0.43 20.28 30.32
N GLN A 219 1.32 20.03 31.29
CA GLN A 219 2.76 19.97 31.03
C GLN A 219 3.11 18.88 30.00
N LEU A 220 2.45 17.73 30.07
CA LEU A 220 2.67 16.63 29.11
C LEU A 220 2.14 17.00 27.71
N VAL A 221 1.02 17.71 27.62
CA VAL A 221 0.50 18.22 26.33
C VAL A 221 1.47 19.24 25.73
N VAL A 222 1.88 20.23 26.52
CA VAL A 222 2.86 21.26 26.07
C VAL A 222 4.17 20.61 25.59
N GLU A 223 4.65 19.57 26.28
CA GLU A 223 5.83 18.80 25.89
C GLU A 223 5.68 18.16 24.49
N LYS A 224 4.45 17.83 24.03
CA LYS A 224 4.19 17.22 22.72
C LYS A 224 3.88 18.22 21.61
N LEU A 225 3.72 19.52 21.91
CA LEU A 225 3.40 20.54 20.88
C LEU A 225 4.39 20.55 19.70
N PRO A 226 5.72 20.46 19.89
CA PRO A 226 6.64 20.39 18.75
C PRO A 226 6.41 19.17 17.86
N LEU A 227 6.09 18.01 18.46
CA LEU A 227 5.79 16.78 17.71
C LEU A 227 4.43 16.90 16.99
N LEU A 228 3.45 17.55 17.60
CA LEU A 228 2.17 17.86 16.94
C LEU A 228 2.38 18.80 15.74
N GLY A 229 3.31 19.75 15.82
CA GLY A 229 3.74 20.58 14.69
C GLY A 229 4.27 19.73 13.53
N LEU A 230 5.14 18.76 13.82
CA LEU A 230 5.64 17.81 12.81
C LEU A 230 4.52 16.94 12.22
N SER A 231 3.58 16.48 13.04
CA SER A 231 2.38 15.76 12.57
C SER A 231 1.56 16.61 11.60
N THR A 232 1.34 17.87 11.92
CA THR A 232 0.58 18.80 11.07
C THR A 232 1.28 19.04 9.73
N ILE A 233 2.59 19.24 9.73
CA ILE A 233 3.39 19.38 8.49
C ILE A 233 3.25 18.14 7.63
N SER A 234 3.42 16.95 8.23
CA SER A 234 3.28 15.67 7.51
C SER A 234 1.87 15.48 6.97
N ALA A 235 0.81 15.83 7.72
CA ALA A 235 -0.56 15.76 7.25
C ALA A 235 -0.80 16.65 6.03
N VAL A 236 -0.29 17.89 6.05
CA VAL A 236 -0.39 18.82 4.91
C VAL A 236 0.34 18.27 3.68
N LEU A 237 1.56 17.76 3.84
CA LEU A 237 2.32 17.14 2.75
C LEU A 237 1.58 15.93 2.18
N THR A 238 1.00 15.08 3.05
CA THR A 238 0.22 13.91 2.63
C THR A 238 -1.00 14.33 1.81
N VAL A 239 -1.78 15.32 2.27
CA VAL A 239 -2.95 15.80 1.52
C VAL A 239 -2.54 16.35 0.17
N LYS A 240 -1.45 17.13 0.08
CA LYS A 240 -0.92 17.64 -1.20
C LYS A 240 -0.50 16.50 -2.14
N ALA A 241 0.21 15.49 -1.64
CA ALA A 241 0.64 14.36 -2.44
C ALA A 241 -0.56 13.55 -2.97
N GLN A 242 -1.57 13.32 -2.13
CA GLN A 242 -2.78 12.60 -2.50
C GLN A 242 -3.64 13.38 -3.50
N GLN A 243 -3.69 14.70 -3.40
CA GLN A 243 -4.37 15.56 -4.37
C GLN A 243 -3.65 15.58 -5.72
N ALA A 244 -2.31 15.64 -5.71
CA ALA A 244 -1.52 15.63 -6.93
C ALA A 244 -1.71 14.35 -7.78
N GLY A 245 -2.05 13.22 -7.14
CA GLY A 245 -2.33 11.96 -7.81
C GLY A 245 -3.82 11.59 -7.89
N SER A 246 -4.75 12.55 -7.67
CA SER A 246 -6.21 12.35 -7.72
C SER A 246 -6.72 11.20 -6.81
N ALA A 247 -5.96 10.84 -5.78
CA ALA A 247 -6.29 9.70 -4.91
C ALA A 247 -7.34 10.04 -3.84
N VAL A 248 -7.54 11.33 -3.52
CA VAL A 248 -8.58 11.77 -2.57
C VAL A 248 -9.94 11.72 -3.26
N GLN A 249 -10.79 10.85 -2.74
CA GLN A 249 -12.14 10.70 -3.27
C GLN A 249 -13.03 11.90 -2.92
N SER A 250 -13.85 12.34 -3.88
CA SER A 250 -14.75 13.46 -3.70
C SER A 250 -15.87 13.17 -2.69
N LEU A 251 -16.42 14.20 -2.05
CA LEU A 251 -17.60 14.08 -1.19
C LEU A 251 -18.89 13.82 -1.99
N ILE A 252 -18.87 14.04 -3.30
CA ILE A 252 -19.97 13.70 -4.20
C ILE A 252 -20.02 12.19 -4.37
N LYS A 253 -18.87 11.55 -4.68
CA LYS A 253 -18.77 10.09 -4.86
C LYS A 253 -18.96 9.33 -3.55
N PHE A 254 -18.37 9.83 -2.45
CA PHE A 254 -18.48 9.23 -1.11
C PHE A 254 -18.87 10.29 -0.08
N PRO A 255 -20.19 10.53 0.16
CA PRO A 255 -20.68 11.50 1.13
C PRO A 255 -20.19 11.23 2.56
N PHE A 256 -20.00 12.28 3.35
CA PHE A 256 -19.45 12.16 4.70
C PHE A 256 -20.25 11.19 5.60
N GLY A 257 -21.57 11.17 5.50
CA GLY A 257 -22.41 10.23 6.25
C GLY A 257 -22.10 8.76 5.93
N LEU A 258 -21.81 8.46 4.65
CA LEU A 258 -21.42 7.12 4.22
C LEU A 258 -20.02 6.75 4.77
N ARG A 259 -19.06 7.70 4.73
CA ARG A 259 -17.72 7.48 5.31
C ARG A 259 -17.78 7.23 6.82
N LEU A 260 -18.60 7.98 7.54
CA LEU A 260 -18.79 7.80 8.99
C LEU A 260 -19.43 6.44 9.30
N ALA A 261 -20.47 6.05 8.55
CA ALA A 261 -21.10 4.74 8.70
C ALA A 261 -20.10 3.60 8.43
N ASN A 262 -19.31 3.71 7.34
CA ASN A 262 -18.24 2.76 7.05
C ASN A 262 -17.19 2.72 8.18
N ALA A 263 -16.72 3.86 8.68
CA ALA A 263 -15.74 3.91 9.76
C ALA A 263 -16.23 3.16 11.02
N ILE A 264 -17.47 3.36 11.43
CA ILE A 264 -18.07 2.66 12.58
C ILE A 264 -18.07 1.14 12.35
N VAL A 265 -18.53 0.70 11.17
CA VAL A 265 -18.57 -0.73 10.82
C VAL A 265 -17.16 -1.31 10.68
N ALA A 266 -16.21 -0.55 10.10
CA ALA A 266 -14.81 -0.97 9.96
C ALA A 266 -14.14 -1.21 11.33
N TYR A 267 -14.34 -0.32 12.33
CA TYR A 267 -13.84 -0.57 13.68
C TYR A 267 -14.34 -1.90 14.26
N ALA A 268 -15.65 -2.19 14.11
CA ALA A 268 -16.21 -3.46 14.57
C ALA A 268 -15.64 -4.66 13.82
N ARG A 269 -15.44 -4.54 12.49
CA ARG A 269 -14.78 -5.58 11.66
C ARG A 269 -13.34 -5.82 12.09
N TYR A 270 -12.56 -4.77 12.38
CA TYR A 270 -11.21 -4.93 12.92
C TYR A 270 -11.19 -5.66 14.26
N ILE A 271 -12.12 -5.35 15.18
CA ILE A 271 -12.24 -6.08 16.44
C ILE A 271 -12.56 -7.56 16.16
N ALA A 272 -13.52 -7.85 15.29
CA ALA A 272 -13.86 -9.22 14.93
C ALA A 272 -12.64 -9.97 14.35
N LYS A 273 -11.88 -9.33 13.42
CA LYS A 273 -10.68 -9.90 12.81
C LYS A 273 -9.51 -10.06 13.78
N ALA A 274 -9.44 -9.28 14.87
CA ALA A 274 -8.45 -9.48 15.92
C ALA A 274 -8.63 -10.79 16.68
N PHE A 275 -9.86 -11.32 16.75
CA PHE A 275 -10.18 -12.59 17.42
C PHE A 275 -10.44 -13.74 16.44
N TRP A 276 -10.94 -13.43 15.25
CA TRP A 276 -11.22 -14.38 14.18
C TRP A 276 -10.67 -13.85 12.84
N PRO A 277 -9.37 -14.05 12.58
CA PRO A 277 -8.68 -13.49 11.42
C PRO A 277 -8.97 -14.28 10.13
N ALA A 278 -10.26 -14.43 9.79
CA ALA A 278 -10.74 -15.07 8.57
C ALA A 278 -12.16 -14.57 8.22
N PRO A 279 -12.52 -14.46 6.92
CA PRO A 279 -11.61 -14.41 5.78
C PRO A 279 -10.84 -13.08 5.70
N LEU A 280 -9.60 -13.10 5.20
CA LEU A 280 -8.79 -11.91 4.95
C LEU A 280 -8.69 -11.66 3.44
N SER A 281 -8.57 -10.39 3.03
CA SER A 281 -8.48 -10.02 1.61
C SER A 281 -7.50 -8.87 1.39
N PRO A 282 -6.76 -8.84 0.28
CA PRO A 282 -5.86 -7.72 -0.05
C PRO A 282 -6.61 -6.40 -0.26
N LEU A 283 -7.91 -6.48 -0.58
CA LEU A 283 -8.74 -5.31 -0.79
C LEU A 283 -10.19 -5.60 -0.38
N TYR A 284 -10.76 -4.74 0.45
CA TYR A 284 -12.18 -4.71 0.79
C TYR A 284 -12.80 -3.51 0.10
N PRO A 285 -13.63 -3.67 -0.92
CA PRO A 285 -14.14 -2.56 -1.71
C PRO A 285 -15.05 -1.65 -0.87
N PHE A 286 -14.93 -0.35 -1.10
CA PHE A 286 -15.83 0.64 -0.53
C PHE A 286 -17.08 0.73 -1.42
N LEU A 287 -18.13 0.05 -1.01
CA LEU A 287 -19.39 0.03 -1.74
C LEU A 287 -20.08 1.40 -1.64
N ARG A 288 -20.73 1.83 -2.71
CA ARG A 288 -21.53 3.07 -2.73
C ARG A 288 -22.82 2.96 -1.90
N ALA A 289 -23.25 1.74 -1.61
CA ALA A 289 -24.40 1.48 -0.73
C ALA A 289 -24.02 1.64 0.74
N ALA A 290 -24.89 2.27 1.52
CA ALA A 290 -24.73 2.36 2.96
C ALA A 290 -24.78 0.95 3.60
N PRO A 291 -23.98 0.70 4.66
CA PRO A 291 -24.13 -0.52 5.44
C PRO A 291 -25.56 -0.70 5.93
N ALA A 292 -26.02 -1.94 6.05
CA ALA A 292 -27.35 -2.20 6.58
C ALA A 292 -27.50 -1.58 8.00
N VAL A 293 -28.66 -1.01 8.28
CA VAL A 293 -28.91 -0.29 9.55
C VAL A 293 -28.60 -1.15 10.77
N TRP A 294 -28.92 -2.45 10.72
CA TRP A 294 -28.61 -3.37 11.81
C TRP A 294 -27.10 -3.54 12.02
N GLN A 295 -26.29 -3.55 10.95
CA GLN A 295 -24.82 -3.61 11.04
C GLN A 295 -24.26 -2.36 11.70
N LEU A 296 -24.76 -1.19 11.33
CA LEU A 296 -24.36 0.07 11.93
C LEU A 296 -24.71 0.11 13.42
N LEU A 297 -25.95 -0.24 13.79
CA LEU A 297 -26.41 -0.25 15.17
C LEU A 297 -25.64 -1.27 16.02
N ALA A 298 -25.44 -2.49 15.52
CA ALA A 298 -24.65 -3.52 16.20
C ALA A 298 -23.19 -3.09 16.40
N SER A 299 -22.57 -2.48 15.39
CA SER A 299 -21.21 -1.96 15.47
C SER A 299 -21.10 -0.83 16.50
N LEU A 300 -22.05 0.10 16.50
CA LEU A 300 -22.10 1.19 17.47
C LEU A 300 -22.31 0.65 18.89
N ALA A 301 -23.23 -0.29 19.07
CA ALA A 301 -23.47 -0.94 20.37
C ALA A 301 -22.21 -1.66 20.89
N LEU A 302 -21.48 -2.37 20.01
CA LEU A 302 -20.21 -3.02 20.35
C LEU A 302 -19.18 -1.99 20.83
N LEU A 303 -18.97 -0.91 20.07
CA LEU A 303 -17.98 0.12 20.40
C LEU A 303 -18.34 0.86 21.71
N LEU A 304 -19.60 1.20 21.90
CA LEU A 304 -20.09 1.82 23.14
C LEU A 304 -20.00 0.86 24.31
N GLY A 305 -20.33 -0.42 24.11
CA GLY A 305 -20.23 -1.46 25.13
C GLY A 305 -18.79 -1.66 25.62
N ILE A 306 -17.82 -1.81 24.69
CA ILE A 306 -16.39 -1.91 25.03
C ILE A 306 -15.93 -0.64 25.72
N SER A 307 -16.28 0.55 25.20
CA SER A 307 -15.92 1.83 25.83
C SER A 307 -16.48 1.93 27.26
N GLY A 308 -17.72 1.52 27.47
CA GLY A 308 -18.34 1.45 28.80
C GLY A 308 -17.60 0.50 29.76
N LEU A 309 -17.21 -0.69 29.27
CA LEU A 309 -16.41 -1.64 30.04
C LEU A 309 -15.03 -1.09 30.40
N VAL A 310 -14.37 -0.39 29.47
CA VAL A 310 -13.08 0.28 29.70
C VAL A 310 -13.21 1.38 30.76
N ILE A 311 -14.28 2.19 30.70
CA ILE A 311 -14.56 3.23 31.68
C ILE A 311 -14.85 2.61 33.06
N ALA A 312 -15.65 1.56 33.14
CA ALA A 312 -15.92 0.84 34.37
C ALA A 312 -14.64 0.20 34.95
N GLY A 313 -13.80 -0.34 34.05
CA GLY A 313 -12.50 -0.93 34.36
C GLY A 313 -11.34 0.07 34.47
N ARG A 314 -11.57 1.38 34.61
CA ARG A 314 -10.55 2.44 34.60
C ARG A 314 -9.42 2.29 35.62
N ARG A 315 -9.61 1.46 36.65
CA ARG A 315 -8.55 1.07 37.58
C ARG A 315 -7.42 0.30 36.87
N TYR A 316 -7.73 -0.41 35.81
CA TYR A 316 -6.80 -1.15 34.99
C TYR A 316 -6.36 -0.27 33.79
N ARG A 317 -5.35 0.56 34.02
CA ARG A 317 -4.92 1.60 33.06
C ARG A 317 -4.57 1.06 31.67
N TYR A 318 -4.10 -0.19 31.58
CA TYR A 318 -3.80 -0.85 30.31
C TYR A 318 -5.04 -1.00 29.39
N LEU A 319 -6.26 -1.14 29.98
CA LEU A 319 -7.50 -1.17 29.19
C LEU A 319 -7.74 0.17 28.48
N THR A 320 -7.62 1.27 29.23
CA THR A 320 -7.79 2.62 28.67
C THR A 320 -6.76 2.90 27.57
N VAL A 321 -5.48 2.58 27.85
CA VAL A 321 -4.40 2.82 26.88
C VAL A 321 -4.57 1.95 25.66
N GLY A 322 -4.81 0.67 25.80
CA GLY A 322 -4.97 -0.24 24.66
C GLY A 322 -6.18 0.12 23.79
N TRP A 323 -7.31 0.49 24.42
CA TRP A 323 -8.50 0.91 23.69
C TRP A 323 -8.31 2.22 22.92
N LEU A 324 -7.76 3.25 23.56
CA LEU A 324 -7.49 4.54 22.92
C LEU A 324 -6.34 4.43 21.89
N TRP A 325 -5.38 3.53 22.10
CA TRP A 325 -4.36 3.19 21.10
C TRP A 325 -5.02 2.64 19.84
N PHE A 326 -5.86 1.59 19.98
CA PHE A 326 -6.57 0.97 18.86
C PHE A 326 -7.43 2.00 18.11
N LEU A 327 -8.28 2.74 18.81
CA LEU A 327 -9.13 3.74 18.19
C LEU A 327 -8.32 4.86 17.53
N GLY A 328 -7.37 5.43 18.25
CA GLY A 328 -6.63 6.62 17.81
C GLY A 328 -5.71 6.37 16.64
N THR A 329 -5.05 5.21 16.57
CA THR A 329 -4.11 4.90 15.47
C THR A 329 -4.81 4.52 14.16
N LEU A 330 -6.08 4.11 14.22
CA LEU A 330 -6.89 3.87 13.02
C LEU A 330 -7.49 5.16 12.44
N VAL A 331 -7.63 6.25 13.21
CA VAL A 331 -8.28 7.49 12.74
C VAL A 331 -7.74 7.98 11.38
N PRO A 332 -6.43 8.02 11.12
CA PRO A 332 -5.92 8.49 9.82
C PRO A 332 -6.27 7.56 8.65
N MET A 333 -6.59 6.28 8.93
CA MET A 333 -6.75 5.21 7.93
C MET A 333 -8.18 4.66 7.83
N ILE A 334 -9.09 5.05 8.74
CA ILE A 334 -10.44 4.47 8.85
C ILE A 334 -11.41 4.97 7.76
N GLY A 335 -10.96 5.87 6.86
CA GLY A 335 -11.77 6.34 5.74
C GLY A 335 -12.63 7.58 6.03
N LEU A 336 -12.39 8.33 7.13
CA LEU A 336 -13.02 9.65 7.34
C LEU A 336 -12.58 10.64 6.26
N VAL A 337 -11.29 10.63 5.91
CA VAL A 337 -10.76 11.18 4.66
C VAL A 337 -10.53 9.96 3.76
N GLN A 338 -11.39 9.79 2.75
CA GLN A 338 -11.32 8.63 1.87
C GLN A 338 -10.21 8.81 0.84
N VAL A 339 -9.25 7.89 0.89
CA VAL A 339 -8.16 7.77 -0.06
C VAL A 339 -8.24 6.38 -0.70
N GLY A 340 -8.27 6.35 -2.02
CA GLY A 340 -8.48 5.11 -2.77
C GLY A 340 -9.90 4.56 -2.64
N VAL A 341 -10.07 3.30 -3.01
CA VAL A 341 -11.37 2.63 -3.17
C VAL A 341 -11.67 1.56 -2.12
N GLN A 342 -10.80 1.43 -1.11
CA GLN A 342 -10.96 0.44 -0.04
C GLN A 342 -11.75 0.99 1.16
N ALA A 343 -12.65 0.16 1.70
CA ALA A 343 -13.40 0.42 2.94
C ALA A 343 -12.55 0.19 4.19
N MET A 344 -11.62 -0.77 4.12
CA MET A 344 -10.64 -1.13 5.14
C MET A 344 -9.49 -1.89 4.46
N ALA A 345 -8.37 -2.11 5.18
CA ALA A 345 -7.26 -2.93 4.72
C ALA A 345 -6.59 -3.63 5.90
N ASP A 346 -6.15 -4.87 5.71
CA ASP A 346 -5.54 -5.66 6.79
C ASP A 346 -4.24 -5.00 7.30
N ARG A 347 -3.46 -4.38 6.42
CA ARG A 347 -2.24 -3.62 6.74
C ARG A 347 -2.43 -2.46 7.73
N TYR A 348 -3.65 -1.92 7.89
CA TYR A 348 -3.91 -0.86 8.87
C TYR A 348 -3.92 -1.38 10.31
N ALA A 349 -4.12 -2.68 10.50
CA ALA A 349 -4.07 -3.34 11.79
C ALA A 349 -2.64 -3.42 12.37
N TYR A 350 -1.60 -3.34 11.54
CA TYR A 350 -0.20 -3.56 11.95
C TYR A 350 0.23 -2.71 13.14
N LEU A 351 -0.15 -1.44 13.20
CA LEU A 351 0.07 -0.56 14.35
C LEU A 351 -1.04 -0.68 15.38
N SER A 352 -2.29 -0.76 14.92
CA SER A 352 -3.46 -0.55 15.78
C SER A 352 -3.74 -1.72 16.69
N PHE A 353 -3.45 -2.95 16.25
CA PHE A 353 -3.70 -4.16 17.02
C PHE A 353 -2.82 -4.31 18.26
N ILE A 354 -1.68 -3.60 18.32
CA ILE A 354 -0.85 -3.58 19.54
C ILE A 354 -1.69 -3.18 20.77
N GLY A 355 -2.59 -2.19 20.61
CA GLY A 355 -3.49 -1.79 21.68
C GLY A 355 -4.40 -2.92 22.16
N LEU A 356 -5.02 -3.66 21.22
CA LEU A 356 -5.86 -4.80 21.53
C LEU A 356 -5.06 -5.96 22.14
N PHE A 357 -3.86 -6.23 21.63
CA PHE A 357 -3.00 -7.27 22.19
C PHE A 357 -2.54 -6.95 23.63
N VAL A 358 -2.25 -5.68 23.91
CA VAL A 358 -1.98 -5.23 25.27
C VAL A 358 -3.20 -5.46 26.18
N MET A 359 -4.40 -5.03 25.75
CA MET A 359 -5.63 -5.26 26.52
C MET A 359 -5.85 -6.75 26.80
N PHE A 360 -5.71 -7.58 25.79
CA PHE A 360 -5.90 -9.02 25.88
C PHE A 360 -4.88 -9.67 26.83
N CYS A 361 -3.59 -9.45 26.60
CA CYS A 361 -2.52 -10.13 27.34
C CYS A 361 -2.50 -9.71 28.82
N TRP A 362 -2.67 -8.42 29.11
CA TRP A 362 -2.74 -7.95 30.50
C TRP A 362 -4.04 -8.36 31.17
N GLY A 363 -5.16 -8.32 30.44
CA GLY A 363 -6.49 -8.71 30.96
C GLY A 363 -6.56 -10.21 31.30
N VAL A 364 -6.08 -11.06 30.39
CA VAL A 364 -6.03 -12.53 30.63
C VAL A 364 -5.11 -12.87 31.79
N ALA A 365 -3.95 -12.22 31.88
CA ALA A 365 -3.02 -12.46 32.97
C ALA A 365 -3.61 -12.03 34.32
N GLU A 366 -4.24 -10.85 34.41
CA GLU A 366 -4.93 -10.37 35.61
C GLU A 366 -6.05 -11.31 36.04
N LEU A 367 -6.85 -11.78 35.07
CA LEU A 367 -7.94 -12.73 35.34
C LEU A 367 -7.39 -14.07 35.84
N ALA A 368 -6.31 -14.58 35.22
CA ALA A 368 -5.68 -15.83 35.63
C ALA A 368 -5.11 -15.74 37.06
N GLU A 369 -4.44 -14.63 37.39
CA GLU A 369 -3.95 -14.35 38.74
C GLU A 369 -5.09 -14.28 39.76
N THR A 370 -6.18 -13.56 39.43
CA THR A 370 -7.34 -13.42 40.31
C THR A 370 -8.07 -14.75 40.53
N ARG A 371 -8.12 -15.60 39.49
CA ARG A 371 -8.75 -16.93 39.55
C ARG A 371 -7.79 -18.03 39.98
N GLN A 372 -6.56 -17.70 40.33
CA GLN A 372 -5.50 -18.63 40.76
C GLN A 372 -5.28 -19.77 39.73
N VAL A 373 -5.40 -19.47 38.43
CA VAL A 373 -5.13 -20.42 37.35
C VAL A 373 -3.62 -20.76 37.35
N SER A 374 -3.28 -22.03 37.27
CA SER A 374 -1.87 -22.42 37.31
C SER A 374 -1.10 -21.83 36.11
N PRO A 375 0.16 -21.42 36.30
CA PRO A 375 0.99 -20.86 35.21
C PRO A 375 1.16 -21.83 34.03
N ALA A 376 1.12 -23.15 34.27
CA ALA A 376 1.23 -24.16 33.24
C ALA A 376 0.06 -24.10 32.25
N TRP A 377 -1.18 -23.92 32.73
CA TRP A 377 -2.35 -23.75 31.87
C TRP A 377 -2.30 -22.46 31.06
N VAL A 378 -1.89 -21.35 31.68
CA VAL A 378 -1.72 -20.07 30.98
C VAL A 378 -0.68 -20.20 29.88
N THR A 379 0.46 -20.84 30.18
CA THR A 379 1.53 -21.07 29.19
C THR A 379 1.06 -22.01 28.07
N GLY A 380 0.41 -23.12 28.42
CA GLY A 380 -0.13 -24.07 27.44
C GLY A 380 -1.13 -23.41 26.50
N PHE A 381 -2.07 -22.63 27.03
CA PHE A 381 -3.03 -21.85 26.22
C PHE A 381 -2.31 -20.85 25.32
N SER A 382 -1.34 -20.11 25.85
CA SER A 382 -0.57 -19.11 25.08
C SER A 382 0.19 -19.74 23.92
N VAL A 383 0.89 -20.85 24.15
CA VAL A 383 1.61 -21.60 23.13
C VAL A 383 0.65 -22.16 22.09
N GLY A 384 -0.47 -22.78 22.54
CA GLY A 384 -1.49 -23.32 21.65
C GLY A 384 -2.09 -22.23 20.73
N LEU A 385 -2.42 -21.07 21.28
CA LEU A 385 -2.94 -19.92 20.51
C LEU A 385 -1.92 -19.44 19.47
N LEU A 386 -0.65 -19.26 19.86
CA LEU A 386 0.40 -18.82 18.94
C LEU A 386 0.67 -19.84 17.83
N LEU A 387 0.60 -21.15 18.12
CA LEU A 387 0.72 -22.19 17.10
C LEU A 387 -0.45 -22.15 16.10
N VAL A 388 -1.68 -22.00 16.58
CA VAL A 388 -2.85 -21.85 15.70
C VAL A 388 -2.70 -20.61 14.81
N LEU A 389 -2.29 -19.46 15.38
CA LEU A 389 -2.06 -18.24 14.60
C LEU A 389 -0.95 -18.45 13.57
N ALA A 390 0.16 -19.12 13.93
CA ALA A 390 1.23 -19.42 12.99
C ALA A 390 0.76 -20.28 11.80
N ILE A 391 -0.08 -21.28 12.05
CA ILE A 391 -0.65 -22.14 11.00
C ILE A 391 -1.58 -21.31 10.09
N VAL A 392 -2.48 -20.50 10.66
CA VAL A 392 -3.40 -19.66 9.89
C VAL A 392 -2.62 -18.59 9.10
N THR A 393 -1.60 -17.99 9.69
CA THR A 393 -0.71 -17.03 9.02
C THR A 393 0.02 -17.68 7.84
N ARG A 394 0.52 -18.91 8.04
CA ARG A 394 1.17 -19.66 6.98
C ARG A 394 0.23 -19.95 5.80
N HIS A 395 -1.00 -20.36 6.10
CA HIS A 395 -2.00 -20.57 5.07
C HIS A 395 -2.40 -19.27 4.37
N GLN A 396 -2.57 -18.16 5.13
CA GLN A 396 -2.85 -16.85 4.54
C GLN A 396 -1.71 -16.37 3.62
N LEU A 397 -0.46 -16.72 3.95
CA LEU A 397 0.71 -16.35 3.14
C LEU A 397 0.68 -17.01 1.74
N GLU A 398 0.09 -18.20 1.61
CA GLU A 398 -0.02 -18.92 0.34
C GLU A 398 -0.84 -18.14 -0.69
N TYR A 399 -1.84 -17.38 -0.27
CA TYR A 399 -2.63 -16.53 -1.19
C TYR A 399 -1.83 -15.37 -1.79
N TRP A 400 -0.68 -15.01 -1.20
CA TRP A 400 0.22 -13.97 -1.69
C TRP A 400 1.35 -14.52 -2.57
N SER A 401 1.31 -15.82 -2.92
CA SER A 401 2.36 -16.46 -3.71
C SER A 401 2.37 -16.07 -5.19
N ASP A 402 1.24 -15.64 -5.73
CA ASP A 402 1.08 -15.11 -7.09
C ASP A 402 -0.23 -14.33 -7.22
N GLU A 403 -0.32 -13.52 -8.28
CA GLU A 403 -1.45 -12.61 -8.49
C GLU A 403 -2.78 -13.32 -8.73
N ALA A 404 -2.80 -14.41 -9.49
CA ALA A 404 -4.03 -15.13 -9.75
C ALA A 404 -4.61 -15.73 -8.47
N SER A 405 -3.75 -16.32 -7.62
CA SER A 405 -4.13 -16.82 -6.29
C SER A 405 -4.67 -15.71 -5.42
N LEU A 406 -3.99 -14.53 -5.39
CA LEU A 406 -4.36 -13.37 -4.59
C LEU A 406 -5.74 -12.84 -4.96
N TRP A 407 -5.97 -12.58 -6.25
CA TRP A 407 -7.23 -11.99 -6.72
C TRP A 407 -8.39 -12.98 -6.73
N THR A 408 -8.13 -14.27 -7.05
CA THR A 408 -9.14 -15.34 -6.90
C THR A 408 -9.60 -15.43 -5.45
N HIS A 409 -8.68 -15.42 -4.48
CA HIS A 409 -9.03 -15.42 -3.06
C HIS A 409 -9.81 -14.16 -2.67
N ALA A 410 -9.45 -12.98 -3.19
CA ALA A 410 -10.16 -11.74 -2.95
C ALA A 410 -11.63 -11.81 -3.43
N ILE A 411 -11.87 -12.34 -4.63
CA ILE A 411 -13.22 -12.54 -5.19
C ILE A 411 -14.03 -13.51 -4.32
N GLN A 412 -13.43 -14.59 -3.84
CA GLN A 412 -14.11 -15.60 -3.00
C GLN A 412 -14.46 -15.09 -1.61
N THR A 413 -13.70 -14.12 -1.07
CA THR A 413 -13.80 -13.65 0.31
C THR A 413 -14.51 -12.32 0.49
N THR A 414 -14.79 -11.63 -0.62
CA THR A 414 -15.51 -10.35 -0.62
C THR A 414 -16.67 -10.40 -1.62
N SER A 415 -17.69 -9.59 -1.41
CA SER A 415 -18.78 -9.40 -2.37
C SER A 415 -18.52 -8.14 -3.21
N ASP A 416 -18.96 -8.21 -4.47
CA ASP A 416 -18.94 -7.05 -5.39
C ASP A 416 -17.57 -6.34 -5.44
N ASN A 417 -16.51 -7.12 -5.55
CA ASN A 417 -15.14 -6.61 -5.61
C ASN A 417 -14.67 -6.42 -7.06
N TYR A 418 -15.15 -5.33 -7.68
CA TYR A 418 -14.79 -5.02 -9.06
C TYR A 418 -13.26 -4.84 -9.25
N VAL A 419 -12.54 -4.39 -8.21
CA VAL A 419 -11.07 -4.25 -8.28
C VAL A 419 -10.38 -5.61 -8.37
N ALA A 420 -10.86 -6.60 -7.61
CA ALA A 420 -10.32 -7.95 -7.68
C ALA A 420 -10.65 -8.63 -9.02
N GLU A 421 -11.87 -8.42 -9.53
CA GLU A 421 -12.27 -8.91 -10.87
C GLU A 421 -11.38 -8.29 -11.96
N ASP A 422 -11.16 -6.99 -11.95
CA ASP A 422 -10.33 -6.27 -12.93
C ASP A 422 -8.85 -6.72 -12.88
N ASN A 423 -8.28 -6.85 -11.69
CA ASN A 423 -6.90 -7.32 -11.54
C ASN A 423 -6.74 -8.80 -11.92
N LEU A 424 -7.72 -9.67 -11.63
CA LEU A 424 -7.68 -11.06 -12.10
C LEU A 424 -7.79 -11.13 -13.63
N GLY A 425 -8.68 -10.34 -14.22
CA GLY A 425 -8.77 -10.21 -15.66
C GLY A 425 -7.45 -9.76 -16.29
N THR A 426 -6.81 -8.76 -15.72
CA THR A 426 -5.49 -8.28 -16.16
C THR A 426 -4.42 -9.38 -16.04
N THR A 427 -4.37 -10.09 -14.93
CA THR A 427 -3.44 -11.22 -14.72
C THR A 427 -3.64 -12.34 -15.75
N LEU A 428 -4.89 -12.69 -16.03
CA LEU A 428 -5.23 -13.70 -17.05
C LEU A 428 -4.87 -13.23 -18.48
N MET A 429 -5.09 -11.95 -18.77
CA MET A 429 -4.69 -11.34 -20.03
C MET A 429 -3.17 -11.40 -20.25
N GLU A 430 -2.36 -11.15 -19.21
CA GLU A 430 -0.91 -11.28 -19.25
C GLU A 430 -0.44 -12.73 -19.42
N ARG A 431 -1.21 -13.69 -18.92
CA ARG A 431 -1.00 -15.13 -19.16
C ARG A 431 -1.51 -15.62 -20.51
N HIS A 432 -2.00 -14.71 -21.37
CA HIS A 432 -2.62 -15.02 -22.67
C HIS A 432 -3.94 -15.82 -22.57
N GLU A 433 -4.58 -15.85 -21.41
CA GLU A 433 -5.87 -16.52 -21.15
C GLU A 433 -7.04 -15.54 -21.39
N MET A 434 -7.12 -15.01 -22.62
CA MET A 434 -8.00 -13.88 -22.99
C MET A 434 -9.49 -14.15 -22.76
N ASP A 435 -9.97 -15.38 -23.08
CA ASP A 435 -11.38 -15.74 -22.95
C ASP A 435 -11.84 -15.82 -21.49
N GLN A 436 -10.91 -16.10 -20.58
CA GLN A 436 -11.20 -16.02 -19.16
C GLN A 436 -11.12 -14.58 -18.67
N ALA A 437 -10.15 -13.80 -19.13
CA ALA A 437 -9.98 -12.40 -18.75
C ALA A 437 -11.22 -11.54 -19.01
N ILE A 438 -11.86 -11.69 -20.20
CA ILE A 438 -13.05 -10.89 -20.54
C ILE A 438 -14.24 -11.15 -19.61
N VAL A 439 -14.37 -12.36 -19.08
CA VAL A 439 -15.45 -12.68 -18.12
C VAL A 439 -15.30 -11.83 -16.86
N HIS A 440 -14.08 -11.68 -16.39
CA HIS A 440 -13.76 -10.87 -15.21
C HIS A 440 -13.90 -9.36 -15.48
N PHE A 441 -13.46 -8.86 -16.63
CA PHE A 441 -13.66 -7.45 -17.00
C PHE A 441 -15.14 -7.09 -17.10
N ARG A 442 -15.95 -7.91 -17.77
CA ARG A 442 -17.41 -7.71 -17.84
C ARG A 442 -18.05 -7.74 -16.45
N ARG A 443 -17.61 -8.68 -15.60
CA ARG A 443 -18.10 -8.72 -14.21
C ARG A 443 -17.72 -7.47 -13.41
N ALA A 444 -16.51 -6.97 -13.59
CA ALA A 444 -16.07 -5.71 -12.95
C ALA A 444 -16.94 -4.52 -13.41
N THR A 445 -17.24 -4.40 -14.70
CA THR A 445 -18.13 -3.36 -15.24
C THR A 445 -19.59 -3.53 -14.77
N GLU A 446 -20.09 -4.75 -14.63
CA GLU A 446 -21.42 -4.99 -14.04
C GLU A 446 -21.52 -4.50 -12.60
N ILE A 447 -20.46 -4.70 -11.79
CA ILE A 447 -20.42 -4.26 -10.38
C ILE A 447 -20.26 -2.74 -10.28
N GLU A 448 -19.38 -2.16 -11.07
CA GLU A 448 -19.07 -0.74 -11.07
C GLU A 448 -19.08 -0.20 -12.51
N PRO A 449 -20.23 0.23 -13.04
CA PRO A 449 -20.38 0.70 -14.41
C PRO A 449 -19.53 1.93 -14.77
N HIS A 450 -19.00 2.65 -13.76
CA HIS A 450 -18.08 3.77 -13.94
C HIS A 450 -16.61 3.36 -13.70
N ASN A 451 -16.28 2.09 -13.91
CA ASN A 451 -14.90 1.60 -13.85
C ASN A 451 -14.24 1.70 -15.23
N GLY A 452 -13.71 2.87 -15.54
CA GLY A 452 -13.07 3.12 -16.82
C GLY A 452 -11.94 2.16 -17.17
N LEU A 453 -11.22 1.59 -16.18
CA LEU A 453 -10.15 0.63 -16.44
C LEU A 453 -10.67 -0.69 -17.02
N SER A 454 -11.75 -1.24 -16.47
CA SER A 454 -12.37 -2.47 -17.01
C SER A 454 -12.89 -2.27 -18.42
N GLU A 455 -13.44 -1.08 -18.72
CA GLU A 455 -13.86 -0.72 -20.08
C GLU A 455 -12.67 -0.65 -21.03
N LEU A 456 -11.55 -0.02 -20.63
CA LEU A 456 -10.34 0.00 -21.46
C LEU A 456 -9.80 -1.41 -21.71
N ASN A 457 -9.78 -2.28 -20.70
CA ASN A 457 -9.33 -3.65 -20.82
C ASN A 457 -10.26 -4.49 -21.71
N THR A 458 -11.57 -4.24 -21.62
CA THR A 458 -12.55 -4.79 -22.58
C THR A 458 -12.24 -4.33 -24.00
N GLY A 459 -11.93 -3.05 -24.19
CA GLY A 459 -11.49 -2.50 -25.48
C GLY A 459 -10.27 -3.22 -26.05
N VAL A 460 -9.27 -3.54 -25.22
CA VAL A 460 -8.09 -4.33 -25.61
C VAL A 460 -8.48 -5.74 -26.07
N TRP A 461 -9.43 -6.38 -25.38
CA TRP A 461 -9.92 -7.70 -25.77
C TRP A 461 -10.66 -7.65 -27.10
N GLU A 462 -11.58 -6.69 -27.30
CA GLU A 462 -12.35 -6.52 -28.54
C GLU A 462 -11.40 -6.17 -29.72
N GLU A 463 -10.37 -5.34 -29.50
CA GLU A 463 -9.33 -5.03 -30.48
C GLU A 463 -8.59 -6.28 -30.95
N ARG A 464 -8.17 -7.15 -30.03
CA ARG A 464 -7.46 -8.40 -30.37
C ARG A 464 -8.31 -9.39 -31.14
N ASN A 465 -9.65 -9.35 -30.95
CA ASN A 465 -10.61 -10.16 -31.69
C ASN A 465 -11.08 -9.49 -33.00
N HIS A 466 -10.50 -8.34 -33.33
CA HIS A 466 -10.86 -7.56 -34.55
C HIS A 466 -12.32 -7.06 -34.57
N HIS A 467 -12.93 -6.90 -33.39
CA HIS A 467 -14.25 -6.33 -33.20
C HIS A 467 -14.13 -4.80 -33.07
N TRP A 468 -13.80 -4.11 -34.20
CA TRP A 468 -13.45 -2.69 -34.16
C TRP A 468 -14.55 -1.77 -33.62
N PRO A 469 -15.85 -1.92 -33.98
CA PRO A 469 -16.89 -1.07 -33.42
C PRO A 469 -17.05 -1.20 -31.91
N GLU A 470 -16.97 -2.43 -31.38
CA GLU A 470 -17.09 -2.75 -29.96
C GLU A 470 -15.86 -2.22 -29.21
N ALA A 471 -14.66 -2.37 -29.76
CA ALA A 471 -13.42 -1.82 -29.20
C ALA A 471 -13.49 -0.29 -29.11
N ILE A 472 -13.94 0.41 -30.15
CA ILE A 472 -14.13 1.87 -30.16
C ILE A 472 -15.12 2.28 -29.07
N ALA A 473 -16.24 1.58 -28.92
CA ALA A 473 -17.25 1.87 -27.92
C ALA A 473 -16.68 1.71 -26.51
N ALA A 474 -15.97 0.61 -26.24
CA ALA A 474 -15.36 0.32 -24.95
C ALA A 474 -14.26 1.34 -24.58
N TYR A 475 -13.35 1.67 -25.52
CA TYR A 475 -12.34 2.70 -25.28
C TYR A 475 -12.97 4.08 -25.01
N LYS A 476 -14.02 4.48 -25.75
CA LYS A 476 -14.72 5.75 -25.49
C LYS A 476 -15.39 5.77 -24.12
N ALA A 477 -16.03 4.68 -23.72
CA ALA A 477 -16.65 4.55 -22.41
C ALA A 477 -15.58 4.67 -21.30
N GLY A 478 -14.46 3.94 -21.43
CA GLY A 478 -13.36 3.99 -20.48
C GLY A 478 -12.71 5.38 -20.36
N ILE A 479 -12.46 6.05 -21.49
CA ILE A 479 -11.90 7.41 -21.54
C ILE A 479 -12.78 8.43 -20.80
N ALA A 480 -14.11 8.29 -20.87
CA ALA A 480 -15.04 9.21 -20.21
C ALA A 480 -14.97 9.16 -18.67
N GLU A 481 -14.47 8.06 -18.10
CA GLU A 481 -14.48 7.79 -16.66
C GLU A 481 -13.09 7.92 -16.00
N ILE A 482 -12.01 8.10 -16.80
CA ILE A 482 -10.64 8.16 -16.30
C ILE A 482 -10.17 9.61 -16.15
N GLU A 483 -9.57 9.91 -14.99
CA GLU A 483 -8.97 11.22 -14.71
C GLU A 483 -7.42 11.18 -14.77
N GLU A 484 -6.80 10.00 -14.71
CA GLU A 484 -5.34 9.84 -14.69
C GLU A 484 -4.75 10.12 -16.09
N VAL A 485 -3.98 11.17 -16.22
CA VAL A 485 -3.47 11.70 -17.50
C VAL A 485 -2.69 10.66 -18.31
N ASP A 486 -1.82 9.89 -17.65
CA ASP A 486 -0.99 8.88 -18.32
C ASP A 486 -1.85 7.71 -18.86
N VAL A 487 -2.91 7.33 -18.12
CA VAL A 487 -3.85 6.31 -18.55
C VAL A 487 -4.67 6.80 -19.72
N LEU A 488 -5.16 8.05 -19.65
CA LEU A 488 -5.90 8.68 -20.75
C LEU A 488 -5.07 8.78 -22.03
N ALA A 489 -3.80 9.18 -21.93
CA ALA A 489 -2.92 9.26 -23.10
C ALA A 489 -2.73 7.91 -23.78
N ARG A 490 -2.57 6.83 -22.99
CA ARG A 490 -2.50 5.46 -23.53
C ARG A 490 -3.84 5.02 -24.14
N ALA A 491 -4.95 5.31 -23.48
CA ALA A 491 -6.28 4.97 -23.98
C ALA A 491 -6.58 5.65 -25.33
N TYR A 492 -6.27 6.94 -25.45
CA TYR A 492 -6.38 7.64 -26.74
C TYR A 492 -5.43 7.07 -27.80
N SER A 493 -4.23 6.64 -27.43
CA SER A 493 -3.31 5.99 -28.38
C SER A 493 -3.89 4.67 -28.88
N ASN A 494 -4.41 3.83 -28.00
CA ASN A 494 -5.05 2.56 -28.38
C ASN A 494 -6.28 2.82 -29.25
N LEU A 495 -7.14 3.76 -28.87
CA LEU A 495 -8.29 4.16 -29.67
C LEU A 495 -7.88 4.62 -31.08
N GLY A 496 -6.78 5.37 -31.19
CA GLY A 496 -6.21 5.79 -32.47
C GLY A 496 -5.78 4.59 -33.34
N TYR A 497 -5.17 3.57 -32.75
CA TYR A 497 -4.83 2.35 -33.47
C TYR A 497 -6.07 1.59 -33.93
N VAL A 498 -7.11 1.47 -33.12
CA VAL A 498 -8.35 0.81 -33.48
C VAL A 498 -9.04 1.53 -34.64
N TYR A 499 -9.12 2.87 -34.64
CA TYR A 499 -9.60 3.65 -35.77
C TYR A 499 -8.77 3.44 -37.04
N ASN A 500 -7.43 3.39 -36.90
CA ASN A 500 -6.56 3.13 -38.04
C ASN A 500 -6.80 1.73 -38.65
N TYR A 501 -7.06 0.69 -37.83
CA TYR A 501 -7.42 -0.65 -38.31
C TYR A 501 -8.84 -0.69 -38.90
N ALA A 502 -9.76 0.09 -38.36
CA ALA A 502 -11.11 0.24 -38.90
C ALA A 502 -11.14 1.04 -40.22
N GLY A 503 -10.04 1.70 -40.61
CA GLY A 503 -9.94 2.52 -41.80
C GLY A 503 -10.37 3.97 -41.64
N ASP A 504 -10.62 4.42 -40.39
CA ASP A 504 -11.00 5.80 -40.08
C ASP A 504 -9.76 6.61 -39.69
N GLU A 505 -9.00 7.05 -40.68
CA GLU A 505 -7.73 7.74 -40.52
C GLU A 505 -7.89 9.15 -39.86
N ALA A 506 -9.06 9.79 -40.06
CA ALA A 506 -9.32 11.10 -39.47
C ALA A 506 -9.46 11.00 -37.94
N ASP A 507 -10.32 10.12 -37.42
CA ASP A 507 -10.53 9.89 -36.00
C ASP A 507 -9.29 9.26 -35.34
N ALA A 508 -8.52 8.47 -36.09
CA ALA A 508 -7.22 7.96 -35.66
C ALA A 508 -6.24 9.11 -35.39
N GLY A 509 -6.12 10.05 -36.31
CA GLY A 509 -5.27 11.22 -36.19
C GLY A 509 -5.65 12.10 -35.00
N ASP A 510 -6.94 12.37 -34.84
CA ASP A 510 -7.45 13.15 -33.70
C ASP A 510 -7.15 12.46 -32.36
N SER A 511 -7.35 11.15 -32.29
CA SER A 511 -7.05 10.36 -31.09
C SER A 511 -5.57 10.42 -30.70
N PHE A 512 -4.64 10.21 -31.65
CA PHE A 512 -3.21 10.33 -31.39
C PHE A 512 -2.81 11.76 -30.99
N GLN A 513 -3.41 12.79 -31.57
CA GLN A 513 -3.16 14.17 -31.17
C GLN A 513 -3.66 14.45 -29.74
N GLN A 514 -4.82 13.90 -29.34
CA GLN A 514 -5.29 13.99 -27.96
C GLN A 514 -4.31 13.32 -26.99
N ALA A 515 -3.79 12.14 -27.33
CA ALA A 515 -2.78 11.48 -26.53
C ALA A 515 -1.55 12.38 -26.31
N LEU A 516 -1.02 13.01 -27.38
CA LEU A 516 0.15 13.90 -27.28
C LEU A 516 -0.15 15.25 -26.60
N ARG A 517 -1.40 15.74 -26.62
CA ARG A 517 -1.79 16.90 -25.81
C ARG A 517 -1.76 16.61 -24.32
N LEU A 518 -2.13 15.39 -23.92
CA LEU A 518 -2.12 14.94 -22.55
C LEU A 518 -0.70 14.63 -22.07
N ALA A 519 0.06 13.87 -22.86
CA ALA A 519 1.42 13.45 -22.58
C ALA A 519 2.27 13.54 -23.85
N PRO A 520 3.05 14.63 -24.04
CA PRO A 520 3.84 14.89 -25.26
C PRO A 520 4.90 13.85 -25.58
N ASP A 521 5.28 13.04 -24.59
CA ASP A 521 6.27 11.96 -24.67
C ASP A 521 5.64 10.57 -24.89
N THR A 522 4.40 10.51 -25.34
CA THR A 522 3.72 9.24 -25.66
C THR A 522 4.24 8.68 -26.99
N GLU A 523 5.25 7.75 -26.92
CA GLU A 523 5.88 7.18 -28.11
C GLU A 523 4.90 6.44 -29.02
N GLN A 524 3.88 5.79 -28.45
CA GLN A 524 2.85 5.07 -29.22
C GLN A 524 2.04 6.00 -30.12
N ALA A 525 1.65 7.17 -29.62
CA ALA A 525 0.92 8.16 -30.41
C ALA A 525 1.79 8.77 -31.52
N LEU A 526 3.10 8.98 -31.26
CA LEU A 526 4.05 9.42 -32.29
C LEU A 526 4.19 8.37 -33.40
N ILE A 527 4.30 7.08 -33.02
CA ILE A 527 4.33 5.98 -34.00
C ILE A 527 3.03 5.97 -34.81
N GLY A 528 1.85 6.10 -34.17
CA GLY A 528 0.56 6.15 -34.85
C GLY A 528 0.44 7.29 -35.87
N LEU A 529 0.85 8.50 -35.50
CA LEU A 529 0.91 9.64 -36.45
C LEU A 529 1.91 9.42 -37.57
N GLY A 530 3.04 8.77 -37.29
CA GLY A 530 3.99 8.37 -38.30
C GLY A 530 3.40 7.38 -39.32
N VAL A 531 2.61 6.41 -38.84
CA VAL A 531 1.87 5.46 -39.70
C VAL A 531 0.89 6.19 -40.62
N LEU A 532 0.09 7.12 -40.09
CA LEU A 532 -0.85 7.91 -40.90
C LEU A 532 -0.12 8.77 -41.91
N SER A 533 0.98 9.43 -41.54
CA SER A 533 1.83 10.19 -42.46
C SER A 533 2.40 9.31 -43.58
N GLN A 534 2.81 8.09 -43.25
CA GLN A 534 3.33 7.14 -44.24
C GLN A 534 2.24 6.65 -45.22
N LYS A 535 0.99 6.44 -44.74
CA LYS A 535 -0.16 6.08 -45.56
C LYS A 535 -0.55 7.21 -46.53
N SER A 536 -0.54 8.45 -46.06
CA SER A 536 -0.81 9.63 -46.87
C SER A 536 0.31 10.00 -47.87
N GLY A 537 1.45 9.29 -47.84
CA GLY A 537 2.62 9.55 -48.67
C GLY A 537 3.58 10.60 -48.16
N ASP A 538 3.34 11.21 -46.98
CA ASP A 538 4.27 12.14 -46.34
C ASP A 538 5.36 11.38 -45.59
N VAL A 539 6.30 10.81 -46.36
CA VAL A 539 7.39 9.99 -45.85
C VAL A 539 8.33 10.82 -44.97
N ALA A 540 8.49 12.12 -45.24
CA ALA A 540 9.38 12.97 -44.47
C ALA A 540 8.87 13.16 -43.03
N ASN A 541 7.60 13.44 -42.85
CA ASN A 541 6.95 13.55 -41.53
C ASN A 541 6.91 12.20 -40.82
N ALA A 542 6.68 11.09 -41.53
CA ALA A 542 6.75 9.75 -40.95
C ALA A 542 8.14 9.46 -40.32
N ILE A 543 9.23 9.74 -41.05
CA ILE A 543 10.61 9.59 -40.53
C ILE A 543 10.82 10.44 -39.28
N GLN A 544 10.35 11.70 -39.30
CA GLN A 544 10.47 12.58 -38.15
C GLN A 544 9.76 12.01 -36.91
N ARG A 545 8.50 11.57 -37.07
CA ARG A 545 7.69 11.02 -35.97
C ARG A 545 8.27 9.73 -35.39
N TYR A 546 8.70 8.79 -36.24
CA TYR A 546 9.35 7.57 -35.79
C TYR A 546 10.69 7.83 -35.10
N SER A 547 11.46 8.81 -35.58
CA SER A 547 12.71 9.20 -34.94
C SER A 547 12.47 9.81 -33.55
N GLN A 548 11.47 10.69 -33.40
CA GLN A 548 11.05 11.24 -32.11
C GLN A 548 10.60 10.14 -31.14
N ALA A 549 9.78 9.20 -31.58
CA ALA A 549 9.33 8.07 -30.76
C ALA A 549 10.51 7.24 -30.24
N ASN A 550 11.47 6.90 -31.12
CA ASN A 550 12.64 6.13 -30.74
C ASN A 550 13.66 6.91 -29.86
N GLN A 551 13.60 8.24 -29.84
CA GLN A 551 14.38 9.05 -28.88
C GLN A 551 13.79 8.98 -27.46
N ILE A 552 12.45 8.94 -27.38
CA ILE A 552 11.72 8.83 -26.10
C ILE A 552 11.87 7.40 -25.56
N ARG A 553 11.46 6.42 -26.37
CA ARG A 553 11.52 5.00 -26.01
C ARG A 553 11.87 4.15 -27.24
N PRO A 554 13.10 3.63 -27.30
CA PRO A 554 13.52 2.74 -28.39
C PRO A 554 12.70 1.44 -28.38
N THR A 555 12.06 1.10 -29.51
CA THR A 555 11.30 -0.14 -29.66
C THR A 555 11.61 -0.83 -31.00
N ALA A 556 11.48 -2.17 -31.06
CA ALA A 556 11.66 -2.92 -32.29
C ALA A 556 10.70 -2.43 -33.40
N LEU A 557 9.44 -2.15 -33.02
CA LEU A 557 8.42 -1.61 -33.95
C LEU A 557 8.81 -0.22 -34.46
N GLY A 558 9.17 0.70 -33.57
CA GLY A 558 9.56 2.06 -33.95
C GLY A 558 10.75 2.08 -34.91
N TYR A 559 11.80 1.27 -34.66
CA TYR A 559 12.93 1.18 -35.57
C TYR A 559 12.61 0.45 -36.86
N LEU A 560 11.74 -0.56 -36.87
CA LEU A 560 11.34 -1.24 -38.09
C LEU A 560 10.54 -0.31 -39.01
N LEU A 561 9.59 0.45 -38.46
CA LEU A 561 8.81 1.44 -39.21
C LEU A 561 9.70 2.58 -39.73
N LEU A 562 10.64 3.05 -38.91
CA LEU A 562 11.65 4.03 -39.33
C LEU A 562 12.49 3.51 -40.50
N ALA A 563 12.98 2.26 -40.44
CA ALA A 563 13.74 1.63 -41.49
C ALA A 563 12.97 1.56 -42.82
N ARG A 564 11.69 1.17 -42.75
CA ARG A 564 10.80 1.13 -43.92
C ARG A 564 10.57 2.52 -44.56
N ALA A 565 10.38 3.54 -43.71
CA ALA A 565 10.17 4.91 -44.18
C ALA A 565 11.47 5.49 -44.78
N LEU A 566 12.63 5.24 -44.17
CA LEU A 566 13.93 5.63 -44.73
C LEU A 566 14.23 4.96 -46.05
N HIS A 567 13.92 3.66 -46.19
CA HIS A 567 14.06 2.95 -47.47
C HIS A 567 13.19 3.55 -48.58
N ARG A 568 11.91 3.85 -48.27
CA ARG A 568 11.01 4.54 -49.22
C ARG A 568 11.49 5.94 -49.62
N SER A 569 12.24 6.62 -48.75
CA SER A 569 12.86 7.93 -49.08
C SER A 569 14.17 7.86 -49.84
N GLY A 570 14.69 6.66 -50.17
CA GLY A 570 15.97 6.45 -50.83
C GLY A 570 17.20 6.49 -49.91
N ARG A 571 17.01 6.58 -48.58
CA ARG A 571 18.10 6.63 -47.59
C ARG A 571 18.49 5.22 -47.12
N SER A 572 19.06 4.43 -48.05
CA SER A 572 19.30 3.00 -47.86
C SER A 572 20.27 2.67 -46.71
N GLU A 573 21.34 3.46 -46.52
CA GLU A 573 22.30 3.24 -45.44
C GLU A 573 21.68 3.46 -44.06
N ASP A 574 20.94 4.56 -43.89
CA ASP A 574 20.21 4.85 -42.66
C ASP A 574 19.13 3.80 -42.37
N ALA A 575 18.46 3.31 -43.43
CA ALA A 575 17.46 2.27 -43.32
C ALA A 575 18.03 0.95 -42.78
N GLU A 576 19.21 0.54 -43.31
CA GLU A 576 19.89 -0.68 -42.84
C GLU A 576 20.36 -0.53 -41.38
N ALA A 577 20.87 0.63 -40.99
CA ALA A 577 21.25 0.90 -39.60
C ALA A 577 20.06 0.84 -38.65
N ALA A 578 18.92 1.39 -39.05
CA ALA A 578 17.67 1.31 -38.26
C ALA A 578 17.16 -0.14 -38.17
N LEU A 579 17.21 -0.91 -39.25
CA LEU A 579 16.80 -2.31 -39.29
C LEU A 579 17.67 -3.20 -38.39
N GLN A 580 18.99 -2.97 -38.37
CA GLN A 580 19.89 -3.69 -37.48
C GLN A 580 19.56 -3.41 -36.00
N ARG A 581 19.26 -2.15 -35.67
CA ARG A 581 18.80 -1.81 -34.32
C ARG A 581 17.49 -2.52 -33.95
N ALA A 582 16.51 -2.55 -34.86
CA ALA A 582 15.27 -3.29 -34.65
C ALA A 582 15.54 -4.77 -34.36
N ARG A 583 16.39 -5.42 -35.18
CA ARG A 583 16.75 -6.85 -35.05
C ARG A 583 17.47 -7.18 -33.73
N SER A 584 18.18 -6.22 -33.14
CA SER A 584 18.87 -6.41 -31.87
C SER A 584 17.96 -6.31 -30.64
N MET A 585 16.69 -5.95 -30.85
CA MET A 585 15.71 -5.77 -29.77
C MET A 585 14.84 -7.01 -29.55
N PRO A 586 14.41 -7.26 -28.29
CA PRO A 586 13.45 -8.33 -27.98
C PRO A 586 12.15 -8.16 -28.77
N GLY A 587 11.50 -9.27 -29.14
CA GLY A 587 10.19 -9.26 -29.82
C GLY A 587 10.23 -8.85 -31.31
N PHE A 588 11.42 -8.78 -31.92
CA PHE A 588 11.53 -8.40 -33.35
C PHE A 588 10.74 -9.30 -34.31
N PRO A 589 10.68 -10.65 -34.17
CA PRO A 589 9.93 -11.50 -35.08
C PRO A 589 8.44 -11.16 -35.11
N GLU A 590 7.83 -10.94 -33.94
CA GLU A 590 6.43 -10.60 -33.78
C GLU A 590 6.11 -9.20 -34.34
N THR A 591 7.06 -8.30 -34.28
CA THR A 591 6.91 -6.90 -34.72
C THR A 591 6.69 -6.77 -36.21
N GLN A 592 7.18 -7.72 -37.03
CA GLN A 592 7.01 -7.67 -38.49
C GLN A 592 5.55 -7.76 -38.89
N HIS A 593 4.78 -8.66 -38.30
CA HIS A 593 3.34 -8.81 -38.57
C HIS A 593 2.55 -7.56 -38.15
N VAL A 594 2.91 -6.98 -36.99
CA VAL A 594 2.27 -5.74 -36.52
C VAL A 594 2.55 -4.58 -37.49
N ALA A 595 3.79 -4.43 -37.92
CA ALA A 595 4.16 -3.37 -38.85
C ALA A 595 3.44 -3.52 -40.23
N ASP A 596 3.27 -4.76 -40.70
CA ASP A 596 2.51 -5.05 -41.95
C ASP A 596 1.03 -4.69 -41.81
N GLY A 597 0.44 -4.97 -40.65
CA GLY A 597 -0.96 -4.61 -40.37
C GLY A 597 -1.20 -3.10 -40.28
N LEU A 598 -0.26 -2.37 -39.72
CA LEU A 598 -0.38 -0.91 -39.51
C LEU A 598 -0.26 -0.08 -40.78
N VAL A 599 0.66 -0.45 -41.69
CA VAL A 599 1.03 0.38 -42.85
C VAL A 599 0.47 -0.15 -44.16
N GLY A 600 -0.09 -1.36 -44.16
CA GLY A 600 -0.39 -2.13 -45.36
C GLY A 600 0.90 -2.76 -45.96
N ARG A 601 0.77 -3.85 -46.69
CA ARG A 601 1.90 -4.50 -47.34
C ARG A 601 2.49 -3.62 -48.45
#